data_cfa59c399ad5d08bc313884b8bb598ad
#
_entry.id   cfa59c399ad5d08bc313884b8bb598ad
#
_cell.length_a   1.000
_cell.length_b   1.000
_cell.length_c   1.000
_cell.angle_alpha   90.00
_cell.angle_beta   90.00
_cell.angle_gamma   90.00
#
_symmetry.space_group_name_H-M   'P 1'
#
loop_
_entity.id
_entity.type
_entity.pdbx_description
1 polymer ?
#
loop_
_entity_poly.entity_id
_entity_poly.type
_entity_poly.pdbx_seq_one_letter_code
_entity_poly.pdbx_strand_id
1 'polypeptide(L)'
;QWYRPDYQAVIVVGDIDVDAVENKIKTLMSDIPVPAADAARKETITVPDNEDPIISIYTDPEMQGSKIQLFVKRPALPAQMNNLIYGEMFDVIQAYMTTMENARLQEISMKPDAPFLGAGMGSGEIGVIPTLNATTFVAMTQDGKLAEGFEAIYTEMEKVRRYGFTQGEFERAQNDLMRRAERAYANRNDRRNGEFVQTYLNNYSKNTPMPDAETEWQLDSMLIKMINVEAVNGFAQQVIYPRNQVIVVTAPEKEGIVNPTAEELLAIREKVANAEIEAYEDNTVKEPLIPEGTVLKGSPVKKTAQDATLGTTEWTLANGVKVVVKPTTYKADEVRMSAVAKGGLSILSDEEFYMGEMMPAFNSMSGVG
;
A
#
# COMPACT_ATOMS: atom_id res chain seq x y z
N GLN A 1 -9.06 -1.92 35.69
CA GLN A 1 -7.81 -2.62 35.37
C GLN A 1 -7.09 -1.99 34.17
N TRP A 2 -7.78 -1.65 33.09
CA TRP A 2 -7.19 -1.13 31.86
C TRP A 2 -7.23 0.42 31.74
N TYR A 3 -8.23 1.08 32.29
CA TYR A 3 -8.38 2.55 32.30
C TYR A 3 -7.60 3.16 33.46
N ARG A 4 -6.28 3.20 33.31
CA ARG A 4 -5.33 3.75 34.28
C ARG A 4 -4.57 4.91 33.67
N PRO A 5 -4.26 5.96 34.42
CA PRO A 5 -3.55 7.13 33.91
C PRO A 5 -2.14 6.80 33.36
N ASP A 6 -1.47 5.79 33.91
CA ASP A 6 -0.15 5.34 33.47
C ASP A 6 -0.18 4.53 32.15
N TYR A 7 -1.37 4.23 31.61
CA TYR A 7 -1.59 3.59 30.31
C TYR A 7 -2.23 4.52 29.29
N GLN A 8 -2.34 5.82 29.62
CA GLN A 8 -3.02 6.80 28.78
C GLN A 8 -2.06 7.91 28.35
N ALA A 9 -2.26 8.41 27.15
CA ALA A 9 -1.63 9.63 26.68
C ALA A 9 -2.70 10.57 26.14
N VAL A 10 -2.48 11.87 26.32
CA VAL A 10 -3.31 12.91 25.72
C VAL A 10 -2.50 13.55 24.61
N ILE A 11 -2.99 13.46 23.38
CA ILE A 11 -2.36 14.03 22.20
C ILE A 11 -3.27 15.11 21.63
N VAL A 12 -2.77 16.33 21.54
CA VAL A 12 -3.50 17.48 20.99
C VAL A 12 -2.64 18.10 19.88
N VAL A 13 -3.21 18.23 18.68
CA VAL A 13 -2.54 18.82 17.53
C VAL A 13 -3.47 19.84 16.87
N GLY A 14 -2.98 21.05 16.62
CA GLY A 14 -3.76 22.12 16.00
C GLY A 14 -3.07 23.49 16.11
N ASP A 15 -3.74 24.50 15.65
CA ASP A 15 -3.36 25.91 15.89
C ASP A 15 -3.78 26.30 17.32
N ILE A 16 -2.91 26.04 18.28
CA ILE A 16 -3.19 26.16 19.71
C ILE A 16 -2.06 26.86 20.44
N ASP A 17 -2.39 27.50 21.56
CA ASP A 17 -1.41 27.91 22.57
C ASP A 17 -1.03 26.67 23.41
N VAL A 18 0.19 26.17 23.17
CA VAL A 18 0.69 24.94 23.80
C VAL A 18 0.72 25.05 25.33
N ASP A 19 1.19 26.16 25.87
CA ASP A 19 1.31 26.36 27.31
C ASP A 19 -0.07 26.41 27.97
N ALA A 20 -1.02 27.08 27.33
CA ALA A 20 -2.41 27.17 27.85
C ALA A 20 -3.07 25.78 27.82
N VAL A 21 -2.89 25.00 26.77
CA VAL A 21 -3.45 23.65 26.68
C VAL A 21 -2.78 22.69 27.65
N GLU A 22 -1.46 22.74 27.80
CA GLU A 22 -0.71 21.94 28.78
C GLU A 22 -1.21 22.23 30.21
N ASN A 23 -1.32 23.50 30.57
CA ASN A 23 -1.83 23.89 31.89
C ASN A 23 -3.26 23.42 32.14
N LYS A 24 -4.11 23.47 31.10
CA LYS A 24 -5.48 22.98 31.19
C LYS A 24 -5.51 21.46 31.37
N ILE A 25 -4.69 20.71 30.66
CA ILE A 25 -4.56 19.23 30.79
C ILE A 25 -4.11 18.92 32.24
N LYS A 26 -3.04 19.56 32.73
CA LYS A 26 -2.54 19.38 34.10
C LYS A 26 -3.63 19.61 35.11
N THR A 27 -4.40 20.71 34.99
CA THR A 27 -5.49 21.05 35.90
C THR A 27 -6.61 20.02 35.86
N LEU A 28 -7.04 19.60 34.65
CA LEU A 28 -8.16 18.66 34.50
C LEU A 28 -7.80 17.23 34.94
N MET A 29 -6.52 16.85 34.82
CA MET A 29 -6.05 15.51 35.14
C MET A 29 -5.46 15.38 36.54
N SER A 30 -5.28 16.47 37.27
CA SER A 30 -4.66 16.47 38.59
C SER A 30 -5.40 15.65 39.64
N ASP A 31 -6.72 15.52 39.51
CA ASP A 31 -7.55 14.75 40.42
C ASP A 31 -7.61 13.25 40.12
N ILE A 32 -6.98 12.79 39.03
CA ILE A 32 -6.94 11.39 38.69
C ILE A 32 -5.89 10.70 39.57
N PRO A 33 -6.28 9.70 40.37
CA PRO A 33 -5.35 9.09 41.32
C PRO A 33 -4.26 8.31 40.59
N VAL A 34 -3.02 8.53 41.00
CA VAL A 34 -1.88 7.73 40.53
C VAL A 34 -2.01 6.30 41.02
N PRO A 35 -1.83 5.27 40.18
CA PRO A 35 -1.84 3.89 40.62
C PRO A 35 -0.84 3.62 41.74
N ALA A 36 -1.16 2.74 42.66
CA ALA A 36 -0.23 2.31 43.67
C ALA A 36 1.04 1.68 43.05
N ALA A 37 2.18 1.81 43.73
CA ALA A 37 3.47 1.34 43.21
C ALA A 37 3.51 -0.18 42.96
N ASP A 38 2.69 -0.93 43.66
CA ASP A 38 2.50 -2.39 43.57
C ASP A 38 1.33 -2.78 42.63
N ALA A 39 0.69 -1.81 41.98
CA ALA A 39 -0.39 -2.12 41.05
C ALA A 39 0.07 -3.03 39.94
N ALA A 40 -0.76 -4.03 39.61
CA ALA A 40 -0.46 -4.99 38.56
C ALA A 40 -0.11 -4.28 37.25
N ARG A 41 1.00 -4.68 36.64
CA ARG A 41 1.42 -4.18 35.33
C ARG A 41 0.62 -4.86 34.21
N LYS A 42 0.59 -4.19 33.06
CA LYS A 42 0.02 -4.77 31.82
C LYS A 42 0.78 -6.06 31.48
N GLU A 43 0.04 -7.16 31.36
CA GLU A 43 0.63 -8.40 30.85
C GLU A 43 0.90 -8.28 29.37
N THR A 44 2.05 -8.81 28.95
CA THR A 44 2.38 -8.97 27.54
C THR A 44 1.79 -10.29 27.07
N ILE A 45 0.74 -10.22 26.26
CA ILE A 45 0.10 -11.40 25.67
C ILE A 45 0.85 -11.76 24.40
N THR A 46 1.27 -13.03 24.31
CA THR A 46 1.88 -13.59 23.10
C THR A 46 0.93 -14.57 22.45
N VAL A 47 0.94 -14.61 21.11
CA VAL A 47 0.20 -15.61 20.34
C VAL A 47 1.12 -16.79 20.08
N PRO A 48 0.73 -18.03 20.47
CA PRO A 48 1.59 -19.19 20.28
C PRO A 48 1.79 -19.51 18.79
N ASP A 49 2.90 -20.17 18.50
CA ASP A 49 3.18 -20.73 17.19
C ASP A 49 2.23 -21.91 16.91
N ASN A 50 2.00 -22.19 15.64
CA ASN A 50 1.29 -23.38 15.17
C ASN A 50 2.05 -24.05 14.02
N GLU A 51 2.16 -25.37 14.09
CA GLU A 51 2.77 -26.17 13.02
C GLU A 51 1.76 -26.39 11.89
N ASP A 52 0.56 -26.85 12.22
CA ASP A 52 -0.53 -27.01 11.27
C ASP A 52 -1.26 -25.67 11.04
N PRO A 53 -1.71 -25.38 9.82
CA PRO A 53 -2.49 -24.17 9.55
C PRO A 53 -3.78 -24.11 10.37
N ILE A 54 -4.06 -22.93 10.92
CA ILE A 54 -5.35 -22.64 11.54
C ILE A 54 -6.28 -22.12 10.44
N ILE A 55 -7.46 -22.74 10.29
CA ILE A 55 -8.43 -22.36 9.27
C ILE A 55 -9.72 -21.88 9.93
N SER A 56 -10.20 -20.72 9.52
CA SER A 56 -11.47 -20.14 9.95
C SER A 56 -12.31 -19.80 8.72
N ILE A 57 -13.49 -20.38 8.64
CA ILE A 57 -14.44 -20.12 7.55
C ILE A 57 -15.68 -19.49 8.17
N TYR A 58 -16.00 -18.29 7.74
CA TYR A 58 -17.16 -17.53 8.18
C TYR A 58 -18.02 -17.16 6.99
N THR A 59 -19.31 -17.47 7.07
CA THR A 59 -20.29 -17.08 6.06
C THR A 59 -21.46 -16.32 6.70
N ASP A 60 -22.01 -15.36 5.99
CA ASP A 60 -23.11 -14.54 6.46
C ASP A 60 -23.94 -14.07 5.26
N PRO A 61 -25.31 -14.13 5.32
CA PRO A 61 -26.19 -13.71 4.24
C PRO A 61 -26.03 -12.23 3.85
N GLU A 62 -25.59 -11.37 4.77
CA GLU A 62 -25.41 -9.93 4.55
C GLU A 62 -24.04 -9.57 3.97
N MET A 63 -23.12 -10.54 3.87
CA MET A 63 -21.78 -10.27 3.36
C MET A 63 -21.78 -9.91 1.88
N GLN A 64 -21.05 -8.85 1.51
CA GLN A 64 -21.09 -8.27 0.17
C GLN A 64 -20.03 -8.81 -0.79
N GLY A 65 -19.28 -9.84 -0.42
CA GLY A 65 -18.26 -10.41 -1.29
C GLY A 65 -17.47 -11.53 -0.66
N SER A 66 -16.81 -12.29 -1.50
CA SER A 66 -16.01 -13.45 -1.12
C SER A 66 -14.53 -13.05 -1.01
N LYS A 67 -13.94 -13.33 0.15
CA LYS A 67 -12.56 -12.96 0.46
C LYS A 67 -11.85 -14.11 1.16
N ILE A 68 -10.61 -14.38 0.76
CA ILE A 68 -9.71 -15.28 1.46
C ILE A 68 -8.42 -14.54 1.86
N GLN A 69 -7.95 -14.79 3.06
CA GLN A 69 -6.74 -14.20 3.63
C GLN A 69 -5.85 -15.30 4.17
N LEU A 70 -4.57 -15.22 3.83
CA LEU A 70 -3.52 -16.06 4.37
C LEU A 70 -2.58 -15.19 5.19
N PHE A 71 -2.41 -15.51 6.45
CA PHE A 71 -1.46 -14.88 7.34
C PHE A 71 -0.31 -15.83 7.64
N VAL A 72 0.92 -15.37 7.50
CA VAL A 72 2.11 -16.05 8.02
C VAL A 72 2.57 -15.26 9.23
N LYS A 73 2.23 -15.76 10.42
CA LYS A 73 2.48 -15.09 11.70
C LYS A 73 3.97 -15.10 12.04
N ARG A 74 4.44 -14.00 12.65
CA ARG A 74 5.75 -13.89 13.25
C ARG A 74 5.72 -12.97 14.48
N PRO A 75 6.65 -13.06 15.41
CA PRO A 75 6.78 -12.08 16.49
C PRO A 75 6.97 -10.68 15.93
N ALA A 76 6.35 -9.68 16.57
CA ALA A 76 6.65 -8.28 16.29
C ALA A 76 8.08 -7.93 16.70
N LEU A 77 8.65 -6.94 16.07
CA LEU A 77 9.94 -6.38 16.48
C LEU A 77 9.80 -5.81 17.90
N PRO A 78 10.74 -6.09 18.81
CA PRO A 78 10.70 -5.48 20.14
C PRO A 78 10.66 -3.95 20.05
N ALA A 79 9.80 -3.31 20.84
CA ALA A 79 9.57 -1.85 20.76
C ALA A 79 10.87 -1.03 20.91
N GLN A 80 11.86 -1.54 21.66
CA GLN A 80 13.16 -0.90 21.81
C GLN A 80 13.96 -0.84 20.51
N MET A 81 13.66 -1.74 19.55
CA MET A 81 14.34 -1.77 18.25
C MET A 81 13.68 -0.87 17.22
N ASN A 82 12.41 -0.51 17.41
CA ASN A 82 11.70 0.38 16.50
C ASN A 82 12.30 1.80 16.46
N ASN A 83 12.93 2.24 17.55
CA ASN A 83 13.61 3.55 17.62
C ASN A 83 15.10 3.49 17.23
N LEU A 84 15.47 2.50 16.46
CA LEU A 84 16.83 2.34 15.93
C LEU A 84 16.78 2.33 14.41
N ILE A 85 17.88 2.67 13.77
CA ILE A 85 18.03 2.58 12.31
C ILE A 85 17.69 1.18 11.77
N TYR A 86 17.81 0.16 12.60
CA TYR A 86 17.43 -1.21 12.27
C TYR A 86 15.92 -1.36 12.05
N GLY A 87 15.10 -0.67 12.86
CA GLY A 87 13.65 -0.65 12.68
C GLY A 87 13.26 -0.01 11.35
N GLU A 88 13.80 1.16 11.06
CA GLU A 88 13.57 1.87 9.78
C GLU A 88 14.05 1.05 8.57
N MET A 89 15.21 0.41 8.66
CA MET A 89 15.72 -0.47 7.61
C MET A 89 14.76 -1.65 7.38
N PHE A 90 14.20 -2.20 8.44
CA PHE A 90 13.24 -3.30 8.38
C PHE A 90 11.94 -2.86 7.66
N ASP A 91 11.46 -1.67 7.95
CA ASP A 91 10.26 -1.10 7.32
C ASP A 91 10.48 -0.81 5.83
N VAL A 92 11.65 -0.29 5.45
CA VAL A 92 12.01 -0.08 4.04
C VAL A 92 12.10 -1.41 3.29
N ILE A 93 12.69 -2.46 3.86
CA ILE A 93 12.73 -3.80 3.26
C ILE A 93 11.32 -4.36 3.05
N GLN A 94 10.42 -4.20 4.04
CA GLN A 94 9.02 -4.59 3.92
C GLN A 94 8.30 -3.80 2.82
N ALA A 95 8.59 -2.50 2.69
CA ALA A 95 8.01 -1.66 1.65
C ALA A 95 8.44 -2.11 0.25
N TYR A 96 9.71 -2.50 0.05
CA TYR A 96 10.18 -3.11 -1.20
C TYR A 96 9.42 -4.39 -1.51
N MET A 97 9.40 -5.34 -0.57
CA MET A 97 8.74 -6.64 -0.74
C MET A 97 7.25 -6.44 -1.10
N THR A 98 6.57 -5.58 -0.35
CA THR A 98 5.14 -5.30 -0.56
C THR A 98 4.89 -4.63 -1.91
N THR A 99 5.74 -3.70 -2.33
CA THR A 99 5.60 -2.99 -3.61
C THR A 99 5.76 -3.95 -4.79
N MET A 100 6.78 -4.83 -4.76
CA MET A 100 7.04 -5.77 -5.83
C MET A 100 5.97 -6.86 -5.92
N GLU A 101 5.56 -7.42 -4.79
CA GLU A 101 4.53 -8.47 -4.79
C GLU A 101 3.16 -7.94 -5.22
N ASN A 102 2.78 -6.76 -4.79
CA ASN A 102 1.52 -6.16 -5.23
C ASN A 102 1.51 -5.85 -6.74
N ALA A 103 2.65 -5.54 -7.34
CA ALA A 103 2.75 -5.40 -8.79
C ALA A 103 2.47 -6.74 -9.51
N ARG A 104 3.04 -7.87 -9.05
CA ARG A 104 2.74 -9.21 -9.60
C ARG A 104 1.26 -9.57 -9.44
N LEU A 105 0.69 -9.36 -8.27
CA LEU A 105 -0.72 -9.64 -8.02
C LEU A 105 -1.64 -8.79 -8.89
N GLN A 106 -1.27 -7.54 -9.16
CA GLN A 106 -1.99 -6.68 -10.08
C GLN A 106 -1.91 -7.17 -11.52
N GLU A 107 -0.74 -7.62 -12.01
CA GLU A 107 -0.60 -8.21 -13.33
C GLU A 107 -1.50 -9.44 -13.52
N ILE A 108 -1.61 -10.29 -12.49
CA ILE A 108 -2.51 -11.45 -12.51
C ILE A 108 -3.96 -10.98 -12.58
N SER A 109 -4.37 -9.95 -11.84
CA SER A 109 -5.74 -9.44 -11.82
C SER A 109 -6.18 -8.83 -13.16
N MET A 110 -5.23 -8.41 -14.00
CA MET A 110 -5.49 -7.83 -15.33
C MET A 110 -5.68 -8.88 -16.43
N LYS A 111 -5.42 -10.16 -16.15
CA LYS A 111 -5.61 -11.23 -17.13
C LYS A 111 -7.10 -11.53 -17.36
N PRO A 112 -7.51 -11.92 -18.58
CA PRO A 112 -8.91 -12.22 -18.87
C PRO A 112 -9.49 -13.35 -18.02
N ASP A 113 -8.64 -14.29 -17.61
CA ASP A 113 -8.94 -15.46 -16.78
C ASP A 113 -8.45 -15.32 -15.34
N ALA A 114 -8.35 -14.08 -14.85
CA ALA A 114 -7.88 -13.79 -13.50
C ALA A 114 -8.65 -14.60 -12.43
N PRO A 115 -7.94 -15.28 -11.50
CA PRO A 115 -8.55 -16.11 -10.48
C PRO A 115 -9.20 -15.29 -9.35
N PHE A 116 -9.00 -13.98 -9.34
CA PHE A 116 -9.54 -13.06 -8.35
C PHE A 116 -9.88 -11.70 -9.00
N LEU A 117 -10.79 -10.96 -8.39
CA LEU A 117 -11.15 -9.59 -8.77
C LEU A 117 -10.05 -8.59 -8.38
N GLY A 118 -9.30 -8.92 -7.38
CA GLY A 118 -8.14 -8.18 -6.89
C GLY A 118 -7.48 -8.96 -5.77
N ALA A 119 -6.17 -8.81 -5.67
CA ALA A 119 -5.39 -9.39 -4.59
C ALA A 119 -4.34 -8.39 -4.09
N GLY A 120 -3.83 -8.63 -2.90
CA GLY A 120 -2.80 -7.80 -2.32
C GLY A 120 -2.00 -8.54 -1.26
N MET A 121 -0.79 -8.03 -1.02
CA MET A 121 0.11 -8.47 0.03
C MET A 121 0.42 -7.31 0.96
N GLY A 122 0.48 -7.59 2.25
CA GLY A 122 0.92 -6.66 3.27
C GLY A 122 1.86 -7.34 4.27
N SER A 123 2.63 -6.53 4.99
CA SER A 123 3.53 -7.01 6.03
C SER A 123 3.49 -6.04 7.20
N GLY A 124 3.30 -6.52 8.42
CA GLY A 124 3.19 -5.68 9.60
C GLY A 124 2.31 -6.26 10.69
N GLU A 125 1.80 -5.40 11.55
CA GLU A 125 0.94 -5.78 12.68
C GLU A 125 -0.40 -6.36 12.24
N ILE A 126 -0.91 -7.32 13.00
CA ILE A 126 -2.24 -7.88 12.82
C ILE A 126 -3.20 -7.29 13.87
N GLY A 127 -4.15 -6.50 13.41
CA GLY A 127 -5.21 -5.97 14.26
C GLY A 127 -4.68 -5.18 15.46
N VAL A 128 -5.10 -5.57 16.66
CA VAL A 128 -4.76 -4.90 17.93
C VAL A 128 -3.75 -5.69 18.79
N ILE A 129 -3.00 -6.61 18.20
CA ILE A 129 -2.05 -7.48 18.90
C ILE A 129 -0.63 -6.95 18.71
N PRO A 130 -0.09 -6.16 19.66
CA PRO A 130 1.19 -5.47 19.47
C PRO A 130 2.42 -6.40 19.48
N THR A 131 2.24 -7.66 19.86
CA THR A 131 3.31 -8.66 19.90
C THR A 131 3.38 -9.52 18.65
N LEU A 132 2.46 -9.31 17.70
CA LEU A 132 2.28 -10.16 16.53
C LEU A 132 2.30 -9.35 15.24
N ASN A 133 3.20 -9.72 14.35
CA ASN A 133 3.20 -9.31 12.95
C ASN A 133 2.81 -10.47 12.05
N ALA A 134 2.44 -10.19 10.83
CA ALA A 134 2.31 -11.19 9.78
C ALA A 134 2.69 -10.64 8.41
N THR A 135 3.06 -11.57 7.54
CA THR A 135 2.97 -11.40 6.09
C THR A 135 1.58 -11.89 5.70
N THR A 136 0.79 -11.02 5.07
CA THR A 136 -0.61 -11.30 4.76
C THR A 136 -0.81 -11.25 3.26
N PHE A 137 -1.39 -12.29 2.70
CA PHE A 137 -1.91 -12.30 1.33
C PHE A 137 -3.44 -12.30 1.39
N VAL A 138 -4.07 -11.52 0.53
CA VAL A 138 -5.53 -11.42 0.46
C VAL A 138 -5.97 -11.51 -0.99
N ALA A 139 -7.03 -12.27 -1.27
CA ALA A 139 -7.71 -12.25 -2.54
C ALA A 139 -9.21 -12.00 -2.35
N MET A 140 -9.74 -11.11 -3.16
CA MET A 140 -11.18 -10.88 -3.34
C MET A 140 -11.61 -11.58 -4.62
N THR A 141 -12.58 -12.48 -4.52
CA THR A 141 -13.00 -13.32 -5.65
C THR A 141 -14.46 -13.12 -6.00
N GLN A 142 -14.85 -13.61 -7.16
CA GLN A 142 -16.25 -13.87 -7.43
C GLN A 142 -16.76 -14.94 -6.46
N ASP A 143 -18.06 -14.92 -6.18
CA ASP A 143 -18.69 -15.93 -5.35
C ASP A 143 -18.50 -17.34 -5.94
N GLY A 144 -18.10 -18.29 -5.11
CA GLY A 144 -17.79 -19.67 -5.51
C GLY A 144 -16.38 -19.87 -6.11
N LYS A 145 -15.51 -18.82 -6.14
CA LYS A 145 -14.16 -18.85 -6.72
C LYS A 145 -13.03 -18.72 -5.68
N LEU A 146 -13.36 -18.95 -4.40
CA LEU A 146 -12.38 -18.81 -3.31
C LEU A 146 -11.23 -19.81 -3.38
N ALA A 147 -11.49 -21.03 -3.87
CA ALA A 147 -10.46 -22.05 -4.03
C ALA A 147 -9.41 -21.66 -5.08
N GLU A 148 -9.86 -21.17 -6.23
CA GLU A 148 -8.97 -20.68 -7.30
C GLU A 148 -8.18 -19.43 -6.84
N GLY A 149 -8.84 -18.51 -6.15
CA GLY A 149 -8.19 -17.33 -5.58
C GLY A 149 -7.13 -17.71 -4.55
N PHE A 150 -7.40 -18.69 -3.69
CA PHE A 150 -6.43 -19.20 -2.72
C PHE A 150 -5.24 -19.87 -3.39
N GLU A 151 -5.49 -20.76 -4.36
CA GLU A 151 -4.43 -21.41 -5.12
C GLU A 151 -3.49 -20.40 -5.77
N ALA A 152 -4.04 -19.33 -6.35
CA ALA A 152 -3.27 -18.29 -7.00
C ALA A 152 -2.38 -17.49 -6.03
N ILE A 153 -2.95 -16.97 -4.91
CA ILE A 153 -2.13 -16.21 -3.95
C ILE A 153 -1.11 -17.09 -3.21
N TYR A 154 -1.45 -18.37 -2.98
CA TYR A 154 -0.51 -19.32 -2.38
C TYR A 154 0.63 -19.66 -3.34
N THR A 155 0.35 -19.74 -4.65
CA THR A 155 1.35 -19.96 -5.70
C THR A 155 2.30 -18.77 -5.79
N GLU A 156 1.81 -17.53 -5.77
CA GLU A 156 2.68 -16.34 -5.78
C GLU A 156 3.53 -16.27 -4.51
N MET A 157 2.95 -16.53 -3.35
CA MET A 157 3.70 -16.64 -2.10
C MET A 157 4.85 -17.67 -2.21
N GLU A 158 4.60 -18.85 -2.78
CA GLU A 158 5.62 -19.89 -2.98
C GLU A 158 6.67 -19.47 -4.03
N LYS A 159 6.31 -18.74 -5.07
CA LYS A 159 7.28 -18.16 -6.03
C LYS A 159 8.24 -17.19 -5.32
N VAL A 160 7.71 -16.27 -4.53
CA VAL A 160 8.56 -15.34 -3.76
C VAL A 160 9.47 -16.11 -2.80
N ARG A 161 8.94 -17.10 -2.09
CA ARG A 161 9.74 -17.90 -1.15
C ARG A 161 10.86 -18.66 -1.82
N ARG A 162 10.62 -19.23 -3.02
CA ARG A 162 11.59 -20.08 -3.74
C ARG A 162 12.59 -19.29 -4.57
N TYR A 163 12.14 -18.26 -5.24
CA TYR A 163 12.91 -17.56 -6.27
C TYR A 163 13.17 -16.08 -5.96
N GLY A 164 12.41 -15.50 -5.04
CA GLY A 164 12.51 -14.07 -4.70
C GLY A 164 12.01 -13.16 -5.81
N PHE A 165 12.53 -11.95 -5.80
CA PHE A 165 12.26 -10.90 -6.77
C PHE A 165 13.46 -10.71 -7.70
N THR A 166 13.20 -10.24 -8.92
CA THR A 166 14.22 -9.95 -9.92
C THR A 166 14.82 -8.56 -9.70
N GLN A 167 15.99 -8.32 -10.30
CA GLN A 167 16.64 -7.01 -10.28
C GLN A 167 15.77 -5.92 -10.93
N GLY A 168 15.06 -6.25 -12.02
CA GLY A 168 14.17 -5.29 -12.70
C GLY A 168 12.99 -4.85 -11.85
N GLU A 169 12.35 -5.78 -11.13
CA GLU A 169 11.29 -5.44 -10.16
C GLU A 169 11.83 -4.55 -9.04
N PHE A 170 13.02 -4.87 -8.52
CA PHE A 170 13.66 -4.09 -7.47
C PHE A 170 13.94 -2.66 -7.92
N GLU A 171 14.49 -2.44 -9.11
CA GLU A 171 14.77 -1.11 -9.65
C GLU A 171 13.51 -0.27 -9.82
N ARG A 172 12.41 -0.87 -10.29
CA ARG A 172 11.11 -0.19 -10.37
C ARG A 172 10.57 0.19 -8.99
N ALA A 173 10.64 -0.74 -8.03
CA ALA A 173 10.22 -0.48 -6.67
C ALA A 173 11.08 0.60 -6.00
N GLN A 174 12.41 0.60 -6.23
CA GLN A 174 13.30 1.62 -5.73
C GLN A 174 12.91 3.02 -6.25
N ASN A 175 12.67 3.13 -7.55
CA ASN A 175 12.23 4.39 -8.15
C ASN A 175 10.88 4.86 -7.60
N ASP A 176 9.96 3.94 -7.33
CA ASP A 176 8.65 4.27 -6.78
C ASP A 176 8.76 4.72 -5.31
N LEU A 177 9.52 4.01 -4.48
CA LEU A 177 9.76 4.38 -3.10
C LEU A 177 10.47 5.74 -3.00
N MET A 178 11.49 5.98 -3.84
CA MET A 178 12.16 7.29 -3.90
C MET A 178 11.19 8.41 -4.25
N ARG A 179 10.35 8.22 -5.28
CA ARG A 179 9.32 9.23 -5.64
C ARG A 179 8.32 9.48 -4.53
N ARG A 180 7.96 8.45 -3.75
CA ARG A 180 7.06 8.61 -2.59
C ARG A 180 7.73 9.44 -1.49
N ALA A 181 8.98 9.15 -1.16
CA ALA A 181 9.75 9.88 -0.16
C ALA A 181 9.99 11.35 -0.58
N GLU A 182 10.36 11.59 -1.85
CA GLU A 182 10.48 12.94 -2.43
C GLU A 182 9.16 13.73 -2.30
N ARG A 183 8.05 13.10 -2.65
CA ARG A 183 6.73 13.72 -2.55
C ARG A 183 6.32 14.02 -1.12
N ALA A 184 6.61 13.11 -0.19
CA ALA A 184 6.35 13.33 1.24
C ALA A 184 7.12 14.54 1.75
N TYR A 185 8.40 14.65 1.40
CA TYR A 185 9.23 15.80 1.76
C TYR A 185 8.78 17.09 1.10
N ALA A 186 8.43 17.09 -0.19
CA ALA A 186 7.92 18.27 -0.90
C ALA A 186 6.64 18.81 -0.24
N ASN A 187 5.74 17.92 0.20
CA ASN A 187 4.47 18.29 0.84
C ASN A 187 4.55 18.40 2.39
N ARG A 188 5.74 18.40 2.99
CA ARG A 188 5.92 18.42 4.45
C ARG A 188 5.17 19.52 5.19
N ASN A 189 4.98 20.67 4.54
CA ASN A 189 4.27 21.81 5.12
C ASN A 189 2.74 21.74 4.95
N ASP A 190 2.25 20.79 4.15
CA ASP A 190 0.83 20.60 3.86
C ASP A 190 0.23 19.41 4.63
N ARG A 191 0.99 18.86 5.59
CA ARG A 191 0.56 17.75 6.44
C ARG A 191 -0.64 18.15 7.29
N ARG A 192 -1.61 17.24 7.39
CA ARG A 192 -2.82 17.45 8.19
C ARG A 192 -2.58 17.11 9.67
N ASN A 193 -3.33 17.76 10.55
CA ASN A 193 -3.25 17.50 11.99
C ASN A 193 -3.38 16.02 12.36
N GLY A 194 -4.25 15.27 11.65
CA GLY A 194 -4.41 13.83 11.86
C GLY A 194 -3.15 12.99 11.59
N GLU A 195 -2.30 13.40 10.68
CA GLU A 195 -1.02 12.73 10.39
C GLU A 195 -0.06 12.89 11.56
N PHE A 196 0.03 14.08 12.14
CA PHE A 196 0.81 14.32 13.35
C PHE A 196 0.28 13.54 14.56
N VAL A 197 -1.06 13.48 14.73
CA VAL A 197 -1.68 12.66 15.79
C VAL A 197 -1.26 11.19 15.61
N GLN A 198 -1.27 10.67 14.39
CA GLN A 198 -0.87 9.28 14.12
C GLN A 198 0.63 9.05 14.42
N THR A 199 1.50 10.00 14.06
CA THR A 199 2.93 9.94 14.39
C THR A 199 3.15 9.87 15.90
N TYR A 200 2.50 10.74 16.67
CA TYR A 200 2.61 10.75 18.14
C TYR A 200 2.01 9.50 18.78
N LEU A 201 0.91 8.99 18.22
CA LEU A 201 0.30 7.74 18.69
C LEU A 201 1.23 6.55 18.46
N ASN A 202 1.86 6.46 17.28
CA ASN A 202 2.83 5.42 16.99
C ASN A 202 4.08 5.51 17.89
N ASN A 203 4.59 6.71 18.14
CA ASN A 203 5.67 6.89 19.09
C ASN A 203 5.29 6.40 20.50
N TYR A 204 4.13 6.82 21.00
CA TYR A 204 3.67 6.41 22.33
C TYR A 204 3.43 4.91 22.44
N SER A 205 2.79 4.30 21.43
CA SER A 205 2.37 2.89 21.50
C SER A 205 3.46 1.90 21.06
N LYS A 206 4.34 2.30 20.14
CA LYS A 206 5.30 1.42 19.46
C LYS A 206 6.75 1.86 19.60
N ASN A 207 7.00 3.01 20.22
CA ASN A 207 8.34 3.60 20.33
C ASN A 207 9.00 3.91 18.96
N THR A 208 8.19 4.25 17.94
CA THR A 208 8.72 4.69 16.65
C THR A 208 9.35 6.08 16.77
N PRO A 209 10.42 6.41 16.03
CA PRO A 209 11.02 7.74 16.05
C PRO A 209 10.08 8.80 15.47
N MET A 210 10.35 10.05 15.80
CA MET A 210 9.63 11.23 15.28
C MET A 210 10.66 12.24 14.77
N PRO A 211 11.38 11.94 13.69
CA PRO A 211 12.32 12.88 13.13
C PRO A 211 11.61 14.10 12.53
N ASP A 212 12.33 15.20 12.38
CA ASP A 212 11.86 16.26 11.50
C ASP A 212 11.87 15.81 10.02
N ALA A 213 11.14 16.52 9.17
CA ALA A 213 10.94 16.11 7.78
C ALA A 213 12.25 16.05 6.95
N GLU A 214 13.25 16.87 7.29
CA GLU A 214 14.55 16.83 6.63
C GLU A 214 15.32 15.57 7.00
N THR A 215 15.33 15.25 8.30
CA THR A 215 15.98 14.03 8.82
C THR A 215 15.28 12.77 8.29
N GLU A 216 13.94 12.76 8.26
CA GLU A 216 13.13 11.67 7.69
C GLU A 216 13.50 11.45 6.21
N TRP A 217 13.51 12.51 5.40
CA TRP A 217 13.89 12.44 4.00
C TRP A 217 15.32 11.93 3.78
N GLN A 218 16.29 12.42 4.57
CA GLN A 218 17.68 11.99 4.45
C GLN A 218 17.85 10.51 4.80
N LEU A 219 17.19 10.06 5.86
CA LEU A 219 17.22 8.67 6.30
C LEU A 219 16.56 7.74 5.28
N ASP A 220 15.35 8.06 4.83
CA ASP A 220 14.63 7.29 3.82
C ASP A 220 15.43 7.17 2.52
N SER A 221 15.93 8.30 2.02
CA SER A 221 16.72 8.33 0.79
C SER A 221 18.00 7.50 0.90
N MET A 222 18.64 7.51 2.07
CA MET A 222 19.83 6.71 2.34
C MET A 222 19.48 5.22 2.38
N LEU A 223 18.46 4.83 3.14
CA LEU A 223 18.06 3.43 3.31
C LEU A 223 17.57 2.83 2.00
N ILE A 224 16.72 3.54 1.25
CA ILE A 224 16.23 3.11 -0.06
C ILE A 224 17.40 2.81 -1.01
N LYS A 225 18.43 3.63 -1.03
CA LYS A 225 19.62 3.43 -1.89
C LYS A 225 20.57 2.34 -1.39
N MET A 226 20.61 2.10 -0.09
CA MET A 226 21.54 1.16 0.53
C MET A 226 21.07 -0.30 0.43
N ILE A 227 19.75 -0.52 0.46
CA ILE A 227 19.17 -1.86 0.36
C ILE A 227 19.33 -2.38 -1.07
N ASN A 228 19.60 -3.68 -1.21
CA ASN A 228 19.68 -4.38 -2.49
C ASN A 228 18.65 -5.52 -2.56
N VAL A 229 18.48 -6.09 -3.74
CA VAL A 229 17.50 -7.16 -3.98
C VAL A 229 17.77 -8.42 -3.16
N GLU A 230 19.05 -8.74 -2.91
CA GLU A 230 19.46 -9.90 -2.11
C GLU A 230 18.99 -9.76 -0.66
N ALA A 231 19.07 -8.55 -0.08
CA ALA A 231 18.59 -8.28 1.27
C ALA A 231 17.06 -8.45 1.35
N VAL A 232 16.31 -7.98 0.35
CA VAL A 232 14.86 -8.14 0.29
C VAL A 232 14.48 -9.62 0.11
N ASN A 233 15.16 -10.34 -0.76
CA ASN A 233 14.93 -11.76 -0.99
C ASN A 233 15.26 -12.60 0.26
N GLY A 234 16.37 -12.29 0.93
CA GLY A 234 16.72 -12.93 2.20
C GLY A 234 15.68 -12.68 3.30
N PHE A 235 15.13 -11.47 3.36
CA PHE A 235 14.04 -11.14 4.27
C PHE A 235 12.75 -11.88 3.91
N ALA A 236 12.36 -11.93 2.63
CA ALA A 236 11.17 -12.64 2.18
C ALA A 236 11.20 -14.11 2.60
N GLN A 237 12.35 -14.78 2.47
CA GLN A 237 12.54 -16.17 2.92
C GLN A 237 12.41 -16.35 4.44
N GLN A 238 12.69 -15.30 5.22
CA GLN A 238 12.55 -15.34 6.69
C GLN A 238 11.11 -15.10 7.15
N VAL A 239 10.28 -14.42 6.37
CA VAL A 239 8.92 -14.03 6.76
C VAL A 239 7.82 -14.79 6.00
N ILE A 240 8.20 -15.59 4.99
CA ILE A 240 7.32 -16.50 4.25
C ILE A 240 7.81 -17.93 4.48
N TYR A 241 7.13 -18.65 5.35
CA TYR A 241 7.49 -20.03 5.72
C TYR A 241 6.24 -20.91 5.92
N PRO A 242 6.36 -22.24 5.90
CA PRO A 242 5.21 -23.15 5.85
C PRO A 242 4.46 -23.33 7.17
N ARG A 243 5.03 -22.91 8.30
CA ARG A 243 4.38 -22.94 9.61
C ARG A 243 3.78 -21.59 9.99
N ASN A 244 3.10 -21.50 11.12
CA ASN A 244 2.45 -20.28 11.63
C ASN A 244 1.43 -19.66 10.65
N GLN A 245 0.84 -20.48 9.79
CA GLN A 245 -0.14 -20.03 8.82
C GLN A 245 -1.54 -20.00 9.44
N VAL A 246 -2.29 -18.94 9.12
CA VAL A 246 -3.72 -18.82 9.44
C VAL A 246 -4.43 -18.47 8.15
N ILE A 247 -5.47 -19.23 7.81
CA ILE A 247 -6.29 -19.02 6.62
C ILE A 247 -7.67 -18.60 7.09
N VAL A 248 -8.15 -17.45 6.63
CA VAL A 248 -9.46 -16.92 6.97
C VAL A 248 -10.26 -16.74 5.70
N VAL A 249 -11.41 -17.38 5.65
CA VAL A 249 -12.40 -17.23 4.57
C VAL A 249 -13.58 -16.44 5.11
N THR A 250 -14.01 -15.45 4.35
CA THR A 250 -15.27 -14.74 4.58
C THR A 250 -16.06 -14.68 3.28
N ALA A 251 -17.31 -15.13 3.30
CA ALA A 251 -18.11 -15.24 2.09
C ALA A 251 -19.60 -15.05 2.37
N PRO A 252 -20.39 -14.63 1.35
CA PRO A 252 -21.84 -14.59 1.49
C PRO A 252 -22.42 -16.00 1.57
N GLU A 253 -23.47 -16.15 2.38
CA GLU A 253 -24.28 -17.36 2.41
C GLU A 253 -25.41 -17.21 1.37
N LYS A 254 -25.24 -17.83 0.19
CA LYS A 254 -26.16 -17.77 -0.92
C LYS A 254 -26.46 -19.17 -1.47
N GLU A 255 -27.69 -19.40 -1.86
CA GLU A 255 -28.11 -20.65 -2.50
C GLU A 255 -27.31 -20.91 -3.80
N GLY A 256 -26.80 -22.11 -3.96
CA GLY A 256 -26.05 -22.54 -5.14
C GLY A 256 -24.55 -22.13 -5.12
N ILE A 257 -24.09 -21.41 -4.12
CA ILE A 257 -22.67 -21.09 -3.95
C ILE A 257 -22.04 -22.08 -2.98
N VAL A 258 -20.96 -22.73 -3.43
CA VAL A 258 -20.18 -23.67 -2.62
C VAL A 258 -18.86 -22.99 -2.23
N ASN A 259 -18.65 -22.83 -0.94
CA ASN A 259 -17.39 -22.33 -0.41
C ASN A 259 -16.46 -23.50 -0.10
N PRO A 260 -15.12 -23.34 -0.21
CA PRO A 260 -14.18 -24.41 0.05
C PRO A 260 -14.22 -24.83 1.54
N THR A 261 -14.07 -26.13 1.78
CA THR A 261 -13.88 -26.68 3.12
C THR A 261 -12.44 -26.50 3.61
N ALA A 262 -12.20 -26.72 4.89
CA ALA A 262 -10.86 -26.68 5.47
C ALA A 262 -9.94 -27.73 4.82
N GLU A 263 -10.46 -28.93 4.56
CA GLU A 263 -9.74 -30.03 3.92
C GLU A 263 -9.34 -29.67 2.47
N GLU A 264 -10.23 -29.01 1.72
CA GLU A 264 -9.92 -28.54 0.36
C GLU A 264 -8.84 -27.47 0.36
N LEU A 265 -8.87 -26.53 1.29
CA LEU A 265 -7.83 -25.50 1.42
C LEU A 265 -6.47 -26.11 1.80
N LEU A 266 -6.45 -27.11 2.68
CA LEU A 266 -5.23 -27.85 3.01
C LEU A 266 -4.70 -28.65 1.80
N ALA A 267 -5.58 -29.27 1.02
CA ALA A 267 -5.19 -29.99 -0.19
C ALA A 267 -4.60 -29.06 -1.26
N ILE A 268 -5.17 -27.88 -1.45
CA ILE A 268 -4.60 -26.84 -2.35
C ILE A 268 -3.22 -26.41 -1.87
N ARG A 269 -3.08 -26.13 -0.57
CA ARG A 269 -1.80 -25.78 0.04
C ARG A 269 -0.73 -26.84 -0.23
N GLU A 270 -1.04 -28.11 0.03
CA GLU A 270 -0.12 -29.23 -0.18
C GLU A 270 0.20 -29.41 -1.67
N LYS A 271 -0.80 -29.34 -2.54
CA LYS A 271 -0.62 -29.37 -4.00
C LYS A 271 0.39 -28.33 -4.47
N VAL A 272 0.22 -27.07 -4.09
CA VAL A 272 1.08 -25.96 -4.49
C VAL A 272 2.47 -26.08 -3.87
N ALA A 273 2.56 -26.49 -2.60
CA ALA A 273 3.84 -26.66 -1.91
C ALA A 273 4.72 -27.75 -2.58
N ASN A 274 4.11 -28.75 -3.21
CA ASN A 274 4.79 -29.85 -3.90
C ASN A 274 4.87 -29.66 -5.44
N ALA A 275 4.22 -28.64 -5.99
CA ALA A 275 4.23 -28.39 -7.42
C ALA A 275 5.59 -27.87 -7.92
N GLU A 276 5.94 -28.19 -9.15
CA GLU A 276 6.94 -27.43 -9.90
C GLU A 276 6.35 -26.09 -10.29
N ILE A 277 6.91 -25.02 -9.75
CA ILE A 277 6.47 -23.64 -9.99
C ILE A 277 7.60 -22.93 -10.73
N GLU A 278 7.27 -22.29 -11.84
CA GLU A 278 8.22 -21.47 -12.60
C GLU A 278 8.49 -20.14 -11.86
N ALA A 279 9.72 -19.65 -11.96
CA ALA A 279 10.07 -18.33 -11.46
C ALA A 279 9.28 -17.23 -12.21
N TYR A 280 9.13 -16.08 -11.59
CA TYR A 280 8.54 -14.92 -12.26
C TYR A 280 9.46 -14.45 -13.38
N GLU A 281 8.90 -14.27 -14.58
CA GLU A 281 9.58 -13.68 -15.73
C GLU A 281 9.23 -12.20 -15.84
N ASP A 282 10.25 -11.36 -15.77
CA ASP A 282 10.10 -9.91 -15.93
C ASP A 282 10.05 -9.55 -17.43
N ASN A 283 8.85 -9.47 -17.96
CA ASN A 283 8.57 -9.13 -19.36
C ASN A 283 8.38 -7.61 -19.58
N THR A 284 8.83 -6.78 -18.66
CA THR A 284 8.68 -5.31 -18.77
C THR A 284 9.43 -4.78 -19.98
N VAL A 285 8.73 -4.00 -20.80
CA VAL A 285 9.32 -3.27 -21.93
C VAL A 285 10.34 -2.26 -21.41
N LYS A 286 11.58 -2.37 -21.84
CA LYS A 286 12.69 -1.50 -21.42
C LYS A 286 12.90 -0.30 -22.32
N GLU A 287 12.24 -0.30 -23.47
CA GLU A 287 12.34 0.80 -24.43
C GLU A 287 11.54 2.01 -23.91
N PRO A 288 12.13 3.21 -23.97
CA PRO A 288 11.40 4.42 -23.56
C PRO A 288 10.24 4.68 -24.53
N LEU A 289 9.11 5.20 -24.00
CA LEU A 289 7.92 5.57 -24.79
C LEU A 289 8.24 6.46 -26.00
N ILE A 290 9.22 7.35 -25.83
CA ILE A 290 9.78 8.17 -26.90
C ILE A 290 11.18 7.66 -27.15
N PRO A 291 11.47 7.04 -28.34
CA PRO A 291 12.80 6.54 -28.68
C PRO A 291 13.88 7.61 -28.50
N GLU A 292 15.05 7.20 -27.99
CA GLU A 292 16.20 8.10 -27.87
C GLU A 292 16.54 8.75 -29.23
N GLY A 293 16.87 10.05 -29.20
CA GLY A 293 17.16 10.81 -30.41
C GLY A 293 15.92 11.35 -31.13
N THR A 294 14.71 11.08 -30.66
CA THR A 294 13.48 11.68 -31.21
C THR A 294 13.45 13.17 -30.93
N VAL A 295 13.52 13.99 -31.98
CA VAL A 295 13.38 15.41 -31.87
C VAL A 295 11.91 15.80 -31.90
N LEU A 296 11.35 16.16 -30.74
CA LEU A 296 10.00 16.66 -30.66
C LEU A 296 9.97 18.13 -31.18
N LYS A 297 9.36 18.34 -32.35
CA LYS A 297 9.14 19.67 -32.88
C LYS A 297 7.86 20.26 -32.27
N GLY A 298 8.05 21.20 -31.34
CA GLY A 298 6.94 21.99 -30.80
C GLY A 298 6.34 22.90 -31.89
N SER A 299 5.05 23.18 -31.75
CA SER A 299 4.40 24.21 -32.60
C SER A 299 4.64 25.61 -32.01
N PRO A 300 5.14 26.59 -32.75
CA PRO A 300 5.43 27.90 -32.21
C PRO A 300 4.15 28.64 -31.78
N VAL A 301 4.27 29.53 -30.79
CA VAL A 301 3.18 30.40 -30.35
C VAL A 301 2.96 31.49 -31.39
N LYS A 302 1.76 31.55 -31.95
CA LYS A 302 1.33 32.63 -32.91
C LYS A 302 0.71 33.84 -32.21
N LYS A 303 -0.01 33.59 -31.11
CA LYS A 303 -0.73 34.64 -30.39
C LYS A 303 -0.69 34.36 -28.90
N THR A 304 -0.48 35.42 -28.14
CA THR A 304 -0.59 35.41 -26.67
C THR A 304 -1.68 36.41 -26.27
N ALA A 305 -2.58 35.97 -25.36
CA ALA A 305 -3.56 36.83 -24.71
C ALA A 305 -3.49 36.60 -23.19
N GLN A 306 -3.78 37.67 -22.44
CA GLN A 306 -3.85 37.57 -20.97
C GLN A 306 -5.24 37.96 -20.50
N ASP A 307 -5.77 37.22 -19.54
CA ASP A 307 -6.99 37.56 -18.80
C ASP A 307 -6.61 37.93 -17.37
N ALA A 308 -6.64 39.22 -17.07
CA ALA A 308 -6.29 39.74 -15.76
C ALA A 308 -7.31 39.35 -14.69
N THR A 309 -8.58 39.13 -15.06
CA THR A 309 -9.64 38.73 -14.13
C THR A 309 -9.47 37.29 -13.64
N LEU A 310 -9.10 36.41 -14.56
CA LEU A 310 -8.88 34.99 -14.27
C LEU A 310 -7.42 34.68 -13.88
N GLY A 311 -6.49 35.63 -14.12
CA GLY A 311 -5.06 35.41 -13.91
C GLY A 311 -4.47 34.39 -14.87
N THR A 312 -5.00 34.28 -16.10
CA THR A 312 -4.58 33.27 -17.08
C THR A 312 -3.84 33.87 -18.25
N THR A 313 -2.95 33.09 -18.85
CA THR A 313 -2.32 33.37 -20.14
C THR A 313 -2.78 32.35 -21.17
N GLU A 314 -3.36 32.79 -22.28
CA GLU A 314 -3.75 31.95 -23.42
C GLU A 314 -2.70 32.08 -24.54
N TRP A 315 -2.20 30.93 -25.00
CA TRP A 315 -1.37 30.83 -26.20
C TRP A 315 -2.16 30.14 -27.31
N THR A 316 -2.14 30.73 -28.52
CA THR A 316 -2.61 30.02 -29.70
C THR A 316 -1.37 29.58 -30.49
N LEU A 317 -1.22 28.24 -30.63
CA LEU A 317 -0.10 27.65 -31.35
C LEU A 317 -0.32 27.68 -32.87
N ALA A 318 0.77 27.49 -33.64
CA ALA A 318 0.71 27.53 -35.11
C ALA A 318 -0.16 26.40 -35.69
N ASN A 319 -0.29 25.29 -34.99
CA ASN A 319 -1.15 24.14 -35.35
C ASN A 319 -2.63 24.33 -34.92
N GLY A 320 -2.99 25.48 -34.35
CA GLY A 320 -4.35 25.79 -33.93
C GLY A 320 -4.68 25.40 -32.49
N VAL A 321 -3.80 24.67 -31.79
CA VAL A 321 -4.01 24.32 -30.38
C VAL A 321 -4.00 25.57 -29.52
N LYS A 322 -4.96 25.65 -28.59
CA LYS A 322 -4.99 26.67 -27.54
C LYS A 322 -4.46 26.07 -26.25
N VAL A 323 -3.53 26.79 -25.62
CA VAL A 323 -2.97 26.44 -24.31
C VAL A 323 -3.31 27.53 -23.32
N VAL A 324 -4.02 27.19 -22.25
CA VAL A 324 -4.37 28.16 -21.19
C VAL A 324 -3.56 27.77 -19.95
N VAL A 325 -2.76 28.72 -19.46
CA VAL A 325 -1.92 28.50 -18.26
C VAL A 325 -2.39 29.44 -17.16
N LYS A 326 -2.58 28.86 -15.96
CA LYS A 326 -2.88 29.60 -14.74
C LYS A 326 -1.87 29.23 -13.66
N PRO A 327 -0.87 30.09 -13.38
CA PRO A 327 -0.01 29.91 -12.22
C PRO A 327 -0.82 30.06 -10.94
N THR A 328 -0.63 29.15 -9.99
CA THR A 328 -1.30 29.18 -8.67
C THR A 328 -0.30 28.85 -7.56
N THR A 329 -0.63 29.24 -6.35
CA THR A 329 0.15 28.95 -5.13
C THR A 329 -0.56 27.97 -4.22
N TYR A 330 -1.59 27.24 -4.72
CA TYR A 330 -2.38 26.33 -3.92
C TYR A 330 -1.60 25.09 -3.48
N LYS A 331 -0.61 24.68 -4.30
CA LYS A 331 0.32 23.59 -4.01
C LYS A 331 1.67 23.90 -4.64
N ALA A 332 2.74 23.61 -3.92
CA ALA A 332 4.09 24.05 -4.31
C ALA A 332 4.67 23.28 -5.50
N ASP A 333 4.27 22.04 -5.71
CA ASP A 333 4.90 21.07 -6.63
C ASP A 333 3.90 20.32 -7.51
N GLU A 334 2.69 20.87 -7.69
CA GLU A 334 1.66 20.24 -8.52
C GLU A 334 1.47 20.99 -9.83
N VAL A 335 1.54 20.25 -10.95
CA VAL A 335 1.09 20.71 -12.26
C VAL A 335 -0.11 19.87 -12.68
N ARG A 336 -1.27 20.49 -12.82
CA ARG A 336 -2.47 19.85 -13.38
C ARG A 336 -2.61 20.20 -14.84
N MET A 337 -2.66 19.19 -15.69
CA MET A 337 -2.86 19.34 -17.12
C MET A 337 -4.13 18.60 -17.54
N SER A 338 -4.98 19.25 -18.30
CA SER A 338 -6.12 18.64 -18.99
C SER A 338 -6.11 19.07 -20.46
N ALA A 339 -6.52 18.16 -21.33
CA ALA A 339 -6.68 18.45 -22.75
C ALA A 339 -8.10 18.10 -23.18
N VAL A 340 -8.73 19.00 -23.94
CA VAL A 340 -10.09 18.81 -24.46
C VAL A 340 -10.05 18.98 -25.97
N ALA A 341 -10.55 17.98 -26.68
CA ALA A 341 -10.78 18.04 -28.12
C ALA A 341 -12.28 17.97 -28.39
N LYS A 342 -12.74 18.72 -29.43
CA LYS A 342 -14.14 18.60 -29.87
C LYS A 342 -14.35 17.28 -30.63
N GLY A 343 -15.51 16.68 -30.48
CA GLY A 343 -15.86 15.39 -31.09
C GLY A 343 -16.08 14.33 -30.02
N GLY A 344 -15.12 13.44 -29.80
CA GLY A 344 -15.27 12.33 -28.85
C GLY A 344 -16.42 11.39 -29.25
N LEU A 345 -17.17 10.89 -28.31
CA LEU A 345 -18.26 9.94 -28.55
C LEU A 345 -19.37 10.45 -29.48
N SER A 346 -19.51 11.80 -29.62
CA SER A 346 -20.54 12.41 -30.48
C SER A 346 -20.30 12.22 -31.99
N ILE A 347 -19.15 11.72 -32.40
CA ILE A 347 -18.84 11.40 -33.81
C ILE A 347 -19.05 9.93 -34.16
N LEU A 348 -19.35 9.10 -33.15
CA LEU A 348 -19.57 7.67 -33.31
C LEU A 348 -21.05 7.39 -33.64
N SER A 349 -21.31 6.27 -34.32
CA SER A 349 -22.65 5.73 -34.46
C SER A 349 -23.19 5.15 -33.12
N ASP A 350 -24.48 4.94 -33.02
CA ASP A 350 -25.10 4.34 -31.81
C ASP A 350 -24.52 2.95 -31.51
N GLU A 351 -24.13 2.20 -32.54
CA GLU A 351 -23.50 0.88 -32.39
C GLU A 351 -22.04 0.98 -31.85
N GLU A 352 -21.32 2.02 -32.22
CA GLU A 352 -19.91 2.25 -31.83
C GLU A 352 -19.82 2.97 -30.47
N PHE A 353 -20.91 3.57 -30.00
CA PHE A 353 -20.92 4.42 -28.80
C PHE A 353 -20.38 3.69 -27.57
N TYR A 354 -20.87 2.49 -27.30
CA TYR A 354 -20.45 1.69 -26.14
C TYR A 354 -18.98 1.27 -26.21
N MET A 355 -18.49 0.95 -27.41
CA MET A 355 -17.08 0.66 -27.63
C MET A 355 -16.21 1.89 -27.37
N GLY A 356 -16.64 3.05 -27.85
CA GLY A 356 -15.97 4.33 -27.62
C GLY A 356 -15.95 4.73 -26.14
N GLU A 357 -17.02 4.48 -25.40
CA GLU A 357 -17.11 4.75 -23.97
C GLU A 357 -16.10 3.91 -23.16
N MET A 358 -15.80 2.69 -23.61
CA MET A 358 -14.84 1.81 -22.96
C MET A 358 -13.37 2.11 -23.31
N MET A 359 -13.10 2.88 -24.36
CA MET A 359 -11.73 3.18 -24.82
C MET A 359 -10.79 3.74 -23.75
N PRO A 360 -11.20 4.69 -22.87
CA PRO A 360 -10.33 5.15 -21.81
C PRO A 360 -9.91 4.06 -20.82
N ALA A 361 -10.81 3.11 -20.54
CA ALA A 361 -10.50 1.97 -19.69
C ALA A 361 -9.47 1.05 -20.35
N PHE A 362 -9.62 0.74 -21.62
CA PHE A 362 -8.63 -0.05 -22.37
C PHE A 362 -7.26 0.64 -22.41
N ASN A 363 -7.21 1.94 -22.66
CA ASN A 363 -5.96 2.69 -22.65
C ASN A 363 -5.25 2.65 -21.28
N SER A 364 -6.01 2.74 -20.19
CA SER A 364 -5.43 2.64 -18.85
C SER A 364 -4.95 1.25 -18.48
N MET A 365 -5.58 0.22 -19.05
CA MET A 365 -5.21 -1.19 -18.84
C MET A 365 -4.05 -1.65 -19.72
N SER A 366 -3.92 -1.08 -20.92
CA SER A 366 -2.83 -1.45 -21.84
C SER A 366 -1.47 -0.90 -21.43
N GLY A 367 -1.44 0.11 -20.56
CA GLY A 367 -0.22 0.76 -20.12
C GLY A 367 0.50 1.55 -21.22
N VAL A 368 1.63 2.11 -20.86
CA VAL A 368 2.55 2.80 -21.79
C VAL A 368 4.00 2.32 -21.61
N GLY A 369 4.19 1.15 -21.06
CA GLY A 369 5.48 0.54 -20.75
C GLY A 369 5.88 0.71 -19.32
#